data_ab81159bbb77dbb10fed0bd222a80f5f
#
_entry.id   ab81159bbb77dbb10fed0bd222a80f5f
#
_cell.length_a   1.000
_cell.length_b   1.000
_cell.length_c   1.000
_cell.angle_alpha   90.00
_cell.angle_beta   90.00
_cell.angle_gamma   90.00
#
_symmetry.space_group_name_H-M   'P 1'
#
loop_
_entity.id
_entity.type
_entity.pdbx_description
1 polymer ?
#
loop_
_entity_poly.entity_id
_entity_poly.type
_entity_poly.pdbx_seq_one_letter_code
_entity_poly.pdbx_strand_id
1 'polypeptide(L)'
;GLVRSGNAGTSSFPYVIYNDYYNHKDFITALINSSFIGILWTPEVRASQTAEEWLRRMQTVCFSPIAMLDAWADGTKPWSFPEVTQQVNDIAKLRMQLIPYLYTTFANYAFKGIPPVRAMNLEEGYQEESKLEEGKLDATANPYAMALKKEAKDPFMVGEYLLVAPLFTGETERRVILPKGKWYDFYTGKLAGEGEIITVSPGLDRIPVYVKDGGIIPLWPAITELENRQYPLEIRHYG
;
A
#
# COMPACT_ATOMS: atom_id res chain seq x y z
N GLY A 1 -8.07 -14.19 13.67
CA GLY A 1 -9.39 -13.58 13.79
C GLY A 1 -9.43 -12.15 13.30
N LEU A 2 -10.63 -11.61 13.12
CA LEU A 2 -10.91 -10.23 12.76
C LEU A 2 -11.68 -9.59 13.92
N VAL A 3 -11.22 -8.46 14.44
CA VAL A 3 -11.82 -7.78 15.58
C VAL A 3 -11.96 -6.29 15.34
N ARG A 4 -12.96 -5.65 15.94
CA ARG A 4 -13.25 -4.23 15.75
C ARG A 4 -12.42 -3.30 16.63
N SER A 5 -11.91 -3.79 17.73
CA SER A 5 -11.10 -3.01 18.64
C SER A 5 -10.09 -3.88 19.38
N GLY A 6 -9.05 -3.26 19.85
CA GLY A 6 -8.01 -3.89 20.66
C GLY A 6 -7.25 -2.85 21.46
N ASN A 7 -6.33 -3.31 22.27
CA ASN A 7 -5.45 -2.48 23.09
C ASN A 7 -3.98 -2.90 22.88
N ALA A 8 -3.07 -2.35 23.67
CA ALA A 8 -1.64 -2.63 23.58
C ALA A 8 -1.25 -4.12 23.69
N GLY A 9 -2.11 -4.97 24.27
CA GLY A 9 -1.88 -6.42 24.34
C GLY A 9 -2.37 -7.20 23.13
N THR A 10 -3.03 -6.56 22.17
CA THR A 10 -3.66 -7.24 21.02
C THR A 10 -2.62 -7.91 20.11
N SER A 11 -1.40 -7.39 20.01
CA SER A 11 -0.32 -7.97 19.23
C SER A 11 0.08 -9.38 19.67
N SER A 12 -0.24 -9.78 20.90
CA SER A 12 0.00 -11.14 21.41
C SER A 12 -0.98 -12.18 20.86
N PHE A 13 -2.02 -11.75 20.15
CA PHE A 13 -3.06 -12.62 19.62
C PHE A 13 -3.07 -12.58 18.09
N PRO A 14 -3.49 -13.66 17.41
CA PRO A 14 -3.55 -13.73 15.96
C PRO A 14 -4.77 -13.00 15.39
N TYR A 15 -4.89 -11.72 15.68
CA TYR A 15 -5.98 -10.86 15.25
C TYR A 15 -5.52 -9.74 14.34
N VAL A 16 -6.40 -9.38 13.40
CA VAL A 16 -6.31 -8.15 12.62
C VAL A 16 -7.45 -7.24 13.09
N ILE A 17 -7.12 -6.02 13.44
CA ILE A 17 -8.12 -5.01 13.81
C ILE A 17 -8.61 -4.34 12.53
N TYR A 18 -9.91 -4.11 12.42
CA TYR A 18 -10.50 -3.29 11.38
C TYR A 18 -11.30 -2.14 11.96
N ASN A 19 -11.41 -1.06 11.18
CA ASN A 19 -12.21 0.10 11.58
C ASN A 19 -12.72 0.84 10.35
N ASP A 20 -13.79 1.59 10.54
CA ASP A 20 -14.50 2.35 9.53
C ASP A 20 -13.78 3.70 9.28
N TYR A 21 -12.66 3.69 8.57
CA TYR A 21 -12.05 4.92 8.08
C TYR A 21 -12.54 5.20 6.66
N TYR A 22 -13.29 6.26 6.51
CA TYR A 22 -13.90 6.63 5.23
C TYR A 22 -12.98 7.45 4.33
N ASN A 23 -12.04 8.19 4.93
CA ASN A 23 -11.10 9.00 4.17
C ASN A 23 -9.89 8.15 3.76
N HIS A 24 -9.56 8.18 2.48
CA HIS A 24 -8.45 7.38 1.93
C HIS A 24 -7.09 7.73 2.56
N LYS A 25 -6.85 9.01 2.86
CA LYS A 25 -5.60 9.44 3.51
C LYS A 25 -5.51 8.95 4.94
N ASP A 26 -6.63 9.00 5.66
CA ASP A 26 -6.68 8.57 7.05
C ASP A 26 -6.41 7.08 7.20
N PHE A 27 -6.93 6.24 6.29
CA PHE A 27 -6.66 4.82 6.41
C PHE A 27 -5.21 4.44 6.05
N ILE A 28 -4.54 5.18 5.16
CA ILE A 28 -3.11 4.98 4.91
C ILE A 28 -2.30 5.33 6.16
N THR A 29 -2.59 6.46 6.77
CA THR A 29 -1.94 6.89 8.02
C THR A 29 -2.15 5.86 9.14
N ALA A 30 -3.38 5.38 9.31
CA ALA A 30 -3.71 4.36 10.30
C ALA A 30 -2.99 3.03 10.01
N LEU A 31 -2.93 2.60 8.75
CA LEU A 31 -2.24 1.38 8.33
C LEU A 31 -0.75 1.42 8.71
N ILE A 32 -0.07 2.51 8.41
CA ILE A 32 1.36 2.70 8.69
C ILE A 32 1.60 2.75 10.21
N ASN A 33 0.86 3.58 10.93
CA ASN A 33 1.06 3.78 12.37
C ASN A 33 0.73 2.51 13.17
N SER A 34 -0.36 1.82 12.82
CA SER A 34 -0.74 0.57 13.46
C SER A 34 0.31 -0.51 13.25
N SER A 35 0.85 -0.62 12.05
CA SER A 35 1.93 -1.55 11.73
C SER A 35 3.18 -1.27 12.59
N PHE A 36 3.55 0.00 12.74
CA PHE A 36 4.71 0.41 13.52
C PHE A 36 4.59 0.08 15.01
N ILE A 37 3.41 0.25 15.59
CA ILE A 37 3.18 -0.09 17.02
C ILE A 37 2.90 -1.58 17.26
N GLY A 38 3.05 -2.42 16.24
CA GLY A 38 2.89 -3.88 16.37
C GLY A 38 1.44 -4.35 16.39
N ILE A 39 0.53 -3.59 15.82
CA ILE A 39 -0.89 -3.96 15.68
C ILE A 39 -1.19 -4.13 14.19
N LEU A 40 -1.60 -5.33 13.80
CA LEU A 40 -2.12 -5.54 12.45
C LEU A 40 -3.49 -4.89 12.32
N TRP A 41 -3.58 -3.91 11.46
CA TRP A 41 -4.81 -3.19 11.17
C TRP A 41 -5.09 -3.19 9.67
N THR A 42 -6.35 -3.24 9.31
CA THR A 42 -6.79 -3.18 7.91
C THR A 42 -7.89 -2.14 7.74
N PRO A 43 -7.82 -1.32 6.68
CA PRO A 43 -8.94 -0.48 6.32
C PRO A 43 -10.10 -1.30 5.76
N GLU A 44 -11.30 -0.80 5.95
CA GLU A 44 -12.51 -1.28 5.31
C GLU A 44 -12.90 -0.30 4.20
N VAL A 45 -12.91 -0.76 2.96
CA VAL A 45 -13.37 0.09 1.84
C VAL A 45 -14.89 0.05 1.79
N ARG A 46 -15.50 1.16 2.19
CA ARG A 46 -16.96 1.33 2.23
C ARG A 46 -17.48 2.09 1.01
N ALA A 47 -18.59 2.79 1.17
CA ALA A 47 -19.21 3.57 0.11
C ALA A 47 -18.24 4.55 -0.54
N SER A 48 -18.15 4.50 -1.87
CA SER A 48 -17.39 5.42 -2.70
C SER A 48 -18.35 6.16 -3.64
N GLN A 49 -18.11 7.45 -3.85
CA GLN A 49 -19.01 8.29 -4.63
C GLN A 49 -18.76 8.19 -6.14
N THR A 50 -17.53 7.84 -6.53
CA THR A 50 -17.11 7.76 -7.92
C THR A 50 -16.30 6.49 -8.19
N ALA A 51 -16.25 6.08 -9.45
CA ALA A 51 -15.43 4.96 -9.91
C ALA A 51 -13.94 5.18 -9.62
N GLU A 52 -13.46 6.42 -9.77
CA GLU A 52 -12.08 6.77 -9.45
C GLU A 52 -11.79 6.56 -7.95
N GLU A 53 -12.63 7.12 -7.07
CA GLU A 53 -12.47 6.95 -5.62
C GLU A 53 -12.45 5.46 -5.24
N TRP A 54 -13.36 4.69 -5.80
CA TRP A 54 -13.43 3.24 -5.59
C TRP A 54 -12.13 2.55 -5.98
N LEU A 55 -11.63 2.81 -7.20
CA LEU A 55 -10.39 2.19 -7.69
C LEU A 55 -9.18 2.59 -6.88
N ARG A 56 -9.01 3.87 -6.55
CA ARG A 56 -7.86 4.35 -5.77
C ARG A 56 -7.81 3.70 -4.38
N ARG A 57 -8.96 3.54 -3.73
CA ARG A 57 -9.05 2.83 -2.44
C ARG A 57 -8.76 1.34 -2.59
N MET A 58 -9.35 0.69 -3.60
CA MET A 58 -9.10 -0.71 -3.91
C MET A 58 -7.62 -1.00 -4.18
N GLN A 59 -6.96 -0.14 -4.95
CA GLN A 59 -5.53 -0.23 -5.23
C GLN A 59 -4.71 -0.21 -3.94
N THR A 60 -5.03 0.66 -3.00
CA THR A 60 -4.30 0.75 -1.73
C THR A 60 -4.58 -0.45 -0.83
N VAL A 61 -5.85 -0.86 -0.70
CA VAL A 61 -6.22 -1.98 0.18
C VAL A 61 -5.64 -3.31 -0.30
N CYS A 62 -5.27 -3.42 -1.57
CA CYS A 62 -4.57 -4.57 -2.13
C CYS A 62 -3.28 -4.92 -1.34
N PHE A 63 -2.64 -3.92 -0.73
CA PHE A 63 -1.39 -4.06 0.03
C PHE A 63 -1.59 -4.10 1.56
N SER A 64 -2.81 -4.01 2.04
CA SER A 64 -3.13 -4.11 3.47
C SER A 64 -3.10 -5.56 3.97
N PRO A 65 -3.10 -5.81 5.29
CA PRO A 65 -3.14 -7.16 5.84
C PRO A 65 -4.30 -8.00 5.31
N ILE A 66 -5.50 -7.43 5.24
CA ILE A 66 -6.68 -8.04 4.65
C ILE A 66 -7.26 -7.06 3.63
N ALA A 67 -7.47 -7.50 2.39
CA ALA A 67 -8.18 -6.69 1.41
C ALA A 67 -9.69 -6.74 1.72
N MET A 68 -10.13 -5.84 2.59
CA MET A 68 -11.47 -5.86 3.14
C MET A 68 -12.38 -4.86 2.44
N LEU A 69 -13.51 -5.34 1.96
CA LEU A 69 -14.57 -4.56 1.30
C LEU A 69 -15.85 -4.68 2.12
N ASP A 70 -16.43 -3.54 2.49
CA ASP A 70 -17.75 -3.50 3.08
C ASP A 70 -18.82 -3.35 1.98
N ALA A 71 -19.23 -4.49 1.43
CA ALA A 71 -20.20 -4.53 0.34
C ALA A 71 -21.66 -4.73 0.79
N TRP A 72 -21.91 -4.69 2.08
CA TRP A 72 -23.28 -4.80 2.63
C TRP A 72 -23.92 -3.40 2.84
N ALA A 73 -25.22 -3.38 2.97
CA ALA A 73 -26.00 -2.15 3.11
C ALA A 73 -25.68 -1.11 2.00
N ASP A 74 -25.13 0.04 2.39
CA ASP A 74 -24.77 1.16 1.53
C ASP A 74 -23.37 1.05 0.91
N GLY A 75 -22.63 -0.02 1.25
CA GLY A 75 -21.26 -0.25 0.76
C GLY A 75 -21.18 -0.40 -0.75
N THR A 76 -20.10 0.14 -1.34
CA THR A 76 -19.79 -0.02 -2.76
C THR A 76 -19.37 -1.46 -3.05
N LYS A 77 -20.04 -2.07 -4.00
CA LYS A 77 -19.78 -3.45 -4.42
C LYS A 77 -18.78 -3.49 -5.59
N PRO A 78 -18.07 -4.61 -5.80
CA PRO A 78 -17.16 -4.75 -6.94
C PRO A 78 -17.76 -4.45 -8.31
N TRP A 79 -19.08 -4.50 -8.43
CA TRP A 79 -19.86 -4.25 -9.66
C TRP A 79 -20.65 -2.94 -9.64
N SER A 80 -20.46 -2.08 -8.63
CA SER A 80 -21.21 -0.81 -8.52
C SER A 80 -20.88 0.18 -9.64
N PHE A 81 -19.67 0.08 -10.19
CA PHE A 81 -19.21 0.94 -11.29
C PHE A 81 -18.79 0.07 -12.48
N PRO A 82 -19.72 -0.26 -13.39
CA PRO A 82 -19.48 -1.17 -14.53
C PRO A 82 -18.32 -0.74 -15.42
N GLU A 83 -18.09 0.57 -15.57
CA GLU A 83 -17.03 1.15 -16.39
C GLU A 83 -15.60 0.82 -15.94
N VAL A 84 -15.43 0.37 -14.69
CA VAL A 84 -14.13 0.02 -14.12
C VAL A 84 -14.02 -1.45 -13.69
N THR A 85 -14.95 -2.28 -14.10
CA THR A 85 -14.99 -3.71 -13.72
C THR A 85 -13.70 -4.44 -14.05
N GLN A 86 -13.09 -4.14 -15.21
CA GLN A 86 -11.83 -4.78 -15.59
C GLN A 86 -10.71 -4.41 -14.61
N GLN A 87 -10.57 -3.15 -14.26
CA GLN A 87 -9.55 -2.67 -13.33
C GLN A 87 -9.75 -3.26 -11.93
N VAL A 88 -11.01 -3.40 -11.47
CA VAL A 88 -11.32 -4.06 -10.19
C VAL A 88 -10.87 -5.52 -10.21
N ASN A 89 -11.14 -6.24 -11.30
CA ASN A 89 -10.67 -7.62 -11.48
C ASN A 89 -9.14 -7.72 -11.48
N ASP A 90 -8.46 -6.78 -12.14
CA ASP A 90 -7.00 -6.79 -12.22
C ASP A 90 -6.35 -6.50 -10.86
N ILE A 91 -6.94 -5.62 -10.04
CA ILE A 91 -6.52 -5.37 -8.66
C ILE A 91 -6.73 -6.62 -7.80
N ALA A 92 -7.88 -7.28 -7.92
CA ALA A 92 -8.16 -8.51 -7.19
C ALA A 92 -7.18 -9.63 -7.55
N LYS A 93 -6.87 -9.80 -8.85
CA LYS A 93 -5.85 -10.73 -9.32
C LYS A 93 -4.46 -10.40 -8.77
N LEU A 94 -4.07 -9.12 -8.80
CA LEU A 94 -2.79 -8.67 -8.24
C LEU A 94 -2.70 -9.04 -6.75
N ARG A 95 -3.76 -8.82 -5.97
CA ARG A 95 -3.82 -9.22 -4.56
C ARG A 95 -3.57 -10.73 -4.39
N MET A 96 -4.22 -11.56 -5.20
CA MET A 96 -4.05 -13.01 -5.13
C MET A 96 -2.63 -13.44 -5.52
N GLN A 97 -2.04 -12.81 -6.54
CA GLN A 97 -0.65 -13.06 -6.94
C GLN A 97 0.34 -12.68 -5.83
N LEU A 98 0.10 -11.61 -5.09
CA LEU A 98 0.99 -11.12 -4.03
C LEU A 98 0.91 -11.92 -2.72
N ILE A 99 -0.02 -12.87 -2.56
CA ILE A 99 -0.19 -13.62 -1.31
C ILE A 99 1.13 -14.23 -0.78
N PRO A 100 1.99 -14.89 -1.57
CA PRO A 100 3.23 -15.45 -1.07
C PRO A 100 4.19 -14.39 -0.50
N TYR A 101 4.31 -13.25 -1.17
CA TYR A 101 5.10 -12.12 -0.70
C TYR A 101 4.56 -11.55 0.59
N LEU A 102 3.25 -11.30 0.64
CA LEU A 102 2.58 -10.75 1.82
C LEU A 102 2.65 -11.74 3.00
N TYR A 103 2.48 -13.03 2.75
CA TYR A 103 2.64 -14.06 3.79
C TYR A 103 4.05 -14.02 4.40
N THR A 104 5.09 -13.93 3.58
CA THR A 104 6.48 -13.78 4.05
C THR A 104 6.66 -12.49 4.86
N THR A 105 6.07 -11.39 4.40
CA THR A 105 6.09 -10.11 5.11
C THR A 105 5.46 -10.21 6.50
N PHE A 106 4.30 -10.87 6.61
CA PHE A 106 3.65 -11.08 7.91
C PHE A 106 4.34 -12.14 8.77
N ALA A 107 5.03 -13.11 8.18
CA ALA A 107 5.88 -14.03 8.93
C ALA A 107 7.08 -13.28 9.56
N ASN A 108 7.70 -12.35 8.83
CA ASN A 108 8.76 -11.49 9.39
C ASN A 108 8.23 -10.60 10.54
N TYR A 109 7.00 -10.11 10.45
CA TYR A 109 6.36 -9.42 11.56
C TYR A 109 6.20 -10.35 12.77
N ALA A 110 5.63 -11.54 12.58
CA ALA A 110 5.34 -12.47 13.67
C ALA A 110 6.60 -13.00 14.37
N PHE A 111 7.66 -13.29 13.60
CA PHE A 111 8.88 -13.94 14.13
C PHE A 111 10.03 -12.99 14.44
N LYS A 112 10.07 -11.83 13.80
CA LYS A 112 11.17 -10.85 13.92
C LYS A 112 10.74 -9.48 14.43
N GLY A 113 9.44 -9.24 14.58
CA GLY A 113 8.90 -7.95 14.99
C GLY A 113 9.06 -6.84 13.94
N ILE A 114 9.29 -7.18 12.67
CA ILE A 114 9.46 -6.20 11.59
C ILE A 114 8.09 -5.70 11.14
N PRO A 115 7.78 -4.40 11.22
CA PRO A 115 6.51 -3.88 10.76
C PRO A 115 6.27 -4.20 9.28
N PRO A 116 5.13 -4.83 8.91
CA PRO A 116 4.87 -5.23 7.53
C PRO A 116 4.61 -4.03 6.59
N VAL A 117 4.08 -2.94 7.14
CA VAL A 117 3.89 -1.67 6.43
C VAL A 117 4.66 -0.59 7.16
N ARG A 118 5.50 0.16 6.45
CA ARG A 118 6.38 1.16 7.07
C ARG A 118 6.31 2.49 6.34
N ALA A 119 6.40 3.58 7.13
CA ALA A 119 6.56 4.91 6.59
C ALA A 119 7.92 5.07 5.89
N MET A 120 7.96 5.84 4.82
CA MET A 120 9.17 6.06 4.03
C MET A 120 10.30 6.75 4.82
N ASN A 121 9.97 7.58 5.79
CA ASN A 121 10.96 8.25 6.64
C ASN A 121 11.75 7.30 7.57
N LEU A 122 11.38 6.02 7.61
CA LEU A 122 12.16 4.97 8.28
C LEU A 122 13.15 4.26 7.32
N GLU A 123 13.06 4.55 6.02
CA GLU A 123 13.97 3.96 5.02
C GLU A 123 15.24 4.79 4.89
N GLU A 124 16.38 4.09 4.80
CA GLU A 124 17.69 4.71 4.63
C GLU A 124 17.75 5.53 3.34
N GLY A 125 18.29 6.75 3.42
CA GLY A 125 18.42 7.67 2.29
C GLY A 125 17.16 8.46 1.94
N TYR A 126 15.97 8.12 2.47
CA TYR A 126 14.74 8.85 2.19
C TYR A 126 14.72 10.26 2.79
N GLN A 127 15.28 10.45 3.98
CA GLN A 127 15.26 11.73 4.68
C GLN A 127 16.09 12.83 3.99
N GLU A 128 17.16 12.47 3.29
CA GLU A 128 18.01 13.42 2.58
C GLU A 128 17.25 14.04 1.41
N GLU A 129 16.54 13.23 0.64
CA GLU A 129 15.72 13.64 -0.49
C GLU A 129 14.52 14.49 -0.05
N SER A 130 13.90 14.15 1.06
CA SER A 130 12.75 14.90 1.59
C SER A 130 13.12 16.32 2.04
N LYS A 131 14.35 16.56 2.53
CA LYS A 131 14.85 17.88 2.92
C LYS A 131 14.98 18.83 1.73
N LEU A 132 15.21 18.32 0.52
CA LEU A 132 15.25 19.13 -0.70
C LEU A 132 13.88 19.75 -1.01
N GLU A 133 12.80 19.16 -0.55
CA GLU A 133 11.45 19.71 -0.69
C GLU A 133 11.09 20.71 0.42
N GLU A 134 11.64 20.55 1.63
CA GLU A 134 11.37 21.45 2.76
C GLU A 134 11.83 22.88 2.49
N GLY A 135 12.91 23.06 1.75
CA GLY A 135 13.39 24.37 1.32
C GLY A 135 12.46 25.15 0.38
N LYS A 136 11.39 24.52 -0.13
CA LYS A 136 10.38 25.10 -1.03
C LYS A 136 9.03 25.34 -0.36
N LEU A 137 8.89 24.99 0.92
CA LEU A 137 7.65 25.13 1.66
C LEU A 137 7.51 26.53 2.23
N ASP A 138 6.33 27.13 2.09
CA ASP A 138 6.01 28.43 2.63
C ASP A 138 6.16 28.43 4.16
N ALA A 139 7.11 29.22 4.68
CA ALA A 139 7.40 29.35 6.10
C ALA A 139 6.23 29.91 6.92
N THR A 140 5.17 30.40 6.27
CA THR A 140 3.95 30.92 6.91
C THR A 140 2.93 29.82 7.24
N ALA A 141 3.09 28.63 6.67
CA ALA A 141 2.18 27.53 6.93
C ALA A 141 2.42 26.90 8.32
N ASN A 142 1.33 26.54 9.00
CA ASN A 142 1.41 25.85 10.29
C ASN A 142 2.24 24.55 10.15
N PRO A 143 3.41 24.42 10.84
CA PRO A 143 4.29 23.26 10.70
C PRO A 143 3.58 21.93 10.98
N TYR A 144 2.64 21.91 11.89
CA TYR A 144 1.87 20.72 12.23
C TYR A 144 0.89 20.31 11.10
N ALA A 145 0.19 21.27 10.51
CA ALA A 145 -0.69 21.01 9.37
C ALA A 145 0.10 20.59 8.12
N MET A 146 1.33 21.08 7.96
CA MET A 146 2.23 20.69 6.88
C MET A 146 2.75 19.27 7.07
N ALA A 147 3.16 18.91 8.28
CA ALA A 147 3.57 17.54 8.61
C ALA A 147 2.44 16.54 8.33
N LEU A 148 1.23 16.82 8.79
CA LEU A 148 0.05 15.98 8.52
C LEU A 148 -0.27 15.87 7.03
N LYS A 149 -0.18 16.95 6.26
CA LYS A 149 -0.37 16.92 4.80
C LYS A 149 0.71 16.10 4.09
N LYS A 150 1.94 16.18 4.56
CA LYS A 150 3.08 15.44 4.00
C LYS A 150 2.93 13.94 4.30
N GLU A 151 2.70 13.57 5.56
CA GLU A 151 2.50 12.19 6.00
C GLU A 151 1.34 11.50 5.27
N ALA A 152 0.23 12.21 5.09
CA ALA A 152 -0.96 11.68 4.40
C ALA A 152 -0.76 11.42 2.89
N LYS A 153 0.33 11.92 2.30
CA LYS A 153 0.64 11.75 0.87
C LYS A 153 1.84 10.85 0.63
N ASP A 154 2.57 10.51 1.66
CA ASP A 154 3.80 9.75 1.50
C ASP A 154 3.51 8.33 1.03
N PRO A 155 4.31 7.81 0.11
CA PRO A 155 4.31 6.39 -0.20
C PRO A 155 4.75 5.59 1.02
N PHE A 156 4.54 4.29 0.99
CA PHE A 156 4.90 3.41 2.10
C PHE A 156 5.55 2.12 1.59
N MET A 157 6.39 1.55 2.44
CA MET A 157 6.95 0.22 2.18
C MET A 157 5.98 -0.87 2.60
N VAL A 158 5.92 -1.93 1.81
CA VAL A 158 5.25 -3.19 2.14
C VAL A 158 6.30 -4.30 2.10
N GLY A 159 6.59 -4.87 3.24
CA GLY A 159 7.71 -5.80 3.37
C GLY A 159 9.05 -5.12 3.11
N GLU A 160 10.03 -5.89 2.69
CA GLU A 160 11.41 -5.42 2.51
C GLU A 160 11.62 -4.68 1.20
N TYR A 161 10.87 -5.03 0.15
CA TYR A 161 11.22 -4.65 -1.21
C TYR A 161 10.21 -3.77 -1.93
N LEU A 162 8.93 -3.74 -1.54
CA LEU A 162 7.90 -2.99 -2.26
C LEU A 162 7.71 -1.59 -1.69
N LEU A 163 7.90 -0.57 -2.52
CA LEU A 163 7.47 0.80 -2.29
C LEU A 163 6.16 1.02 -3.04
N VAL A 164 5.11 1.37 -2.31
CA VAL A 164 3.76 1.63 -2.84
C VAL A 164 3.46 3.11 -2.76
N ALA A 165 3.08 3.72 -3.87
CA ALA A 165 2.83 5.16 -3.97
C ALA A 165 1.39 5.45 -4.47
N PRO A 166 0.38 5.37 -3.57
CA PRO A 166 -1.01 5.55 -3.96
C PRO A 166 -1.30 6.96 -4.45
N LEU A 167 -2.17 7.10 -5.45
CA LEU A 167 -2.82 8.35 -5.82
C LEU A 167 -4.17 8.46 -5.12
N PHE A 168 -4.61 9.70 -4.94
CA PHE A 168 -5.92 10.01 -4.39
C PHE A 168 -6.88 10.49 -5.49
N THR A 169 -8.16 10.52 -5.18
CA THR A 169 -9.20 11.01 -6.10
C THR A 169 -8.86 12.41 -6.58
N GLY A 170 -8.91 12.62 -7.90
CA GLY A 170 -8.59 13.87 -8.56
C GLY A 170 -7.09 14.09 -8.82
N GLU A 171 -6.21 13.17 -8.40
CA GLU A 171 -4.79 13.24 -8.73
C GLU A 171 -4.49 12.48 -10.03
N THR A 172 -3.95 13.17 -11.02
CA THR A 172 -3.53 12.59 -12.30
C THR A 172 -2.06 12.25 -12.36
N GLU A 173 -1.28 12.86 -11.49
CA GLU A 173 0.16 12.64 -11.35
C GLU A 173 0.57 12.61 -9.88
N ARG A 174 1.71 12.01 -9.61
CA ARG A 174 2.30 11.97 -8.28
C ARG A 174 3.82 12.08 -8.35
N ARG A 175 4.36 12.86 -7.42
CA ARG A 175 5.80 12.85 -7.13
C ARG A 175 6.10 11.73 -6.14
N VAL A 176 7.09 10.92 -6.48
CA VAL A 176 7.56 9.80 -5.64
C VAL A 176 9.03 10.03 -5.37
N ILE A 177 9.37 10.09 -4.09
CA ILE A 177 10.75 10.15 -3.64
C ILE A 177 11.26 8.72 -3.56
N LEU A 178 12.18 8.34 -4.43
CA LEU A 178 12.86 7.06 -4.35
C LEU A 178 14.04 7.18 -3.36
N PRO A 179 14.12 6.33 -2.32
CA PRO A 179 15.29 6.29 -1.46
C PRO A 179 16.57 5.97 -2.25
N LYS A 180 17.72 6.28 -1.67
CA LYS A 180 19.03 5.99 -2.27
C LYS A 180 19.14 4.52 -2.70
N GLY A 181 19.68 4.28 -3.89
CA GLY A 181 19.82 2.97 -4.52
C GLY A 181 18.86 2.84 -5.70
N LYS A 182 18.97 1.73 -6.42
CA LYS A 182 18.17 1.47 -7.61
C LYS A 182 16.77 0.99 -7.25
N TRP A 183 15.80 1.45 -8.01
CA TRP A 183 14.39 1.07 -7.90
C TRP A 183 13.83 0.72 -9.26
N TYR A 184 13.09 -0.36 -9.33
CA TYR A 184 12.51 -0.89 -10.57
C TYR A 184 10.99 -0.81 -10.52
N ASP A 185 10.38 -0.49 -11.64
CA ASP A 185 8.92 -0.56 -11.78
C ASP A 185 8.46 -2.01 -11.64
N PHE A 186 7.55 -2.27 -10.72
CA PHE A 186 7.07 -3.62 -10.40
C PHE A 186 6.45 -4.34 -11.61
N TYR A 187 5.74 -3.59 -12.45
CA TYR A 187 4.98 -4.19 -13.56
C TYR A 187 5.84 -4.49 -14.78
N THR A 188 6.81 -3.66 -15.03
CA THR A 188 7.65 -3.75 -16.25
C THR A 188 9.06 -4.29 -16.01
N GLY A 189 9.52 -4.29 -14.76
CA GLY A 189 10.90 -4.65 -14.38
C GLY A 189 11.94 -3.63 -14.86
N LYS A 190 11.55 -2.50 -15.41
CA LYS A 190 12.48 -1.47 -15.87
C LYS A 190 12.97 -0.62 -14.72
N LEU A 191 14.22 -0.14 -14.81
CA LEU A 191 14.75 0.84 -13.87
C LEU A 191 13.87 2.09 -13.85
N ALA A 192 13.39 2.46 -12.67
CA ALA A 192 12.56 3.63 -12.44
C ALA A 192 13.37 4.85 -11.98
N GLY A 193 14.44 4.61 -11.19
CA GLY A 193 15.34 5.65 -10.72
C GLY A 193 16.37 5.12 -9.72
N GLU A 194 17.30 6.00 -9.33
CA GLU A 194 18.45 5.68 -8.46
C GLU A 194 18.60 6.65 -7.27
N GLY A 195 17.51 6.93 -6.55
CA GLY A 195 17.54 7.85 -5.40
C GLY A 195 17.21 9.29 -5.78
N GLU A 196 16.29 9.48 -6.71
CA GLU A 196 15.78 10.78 -7.12
C GLU A 196 14.28 10.88 -6.92
N ILE A 197 13.76 12.08 -7.12
CA ILE A 197 12.32 12.36 -7.17
C ILE A 197 11.85 12.15 -8.61
N ILE A 198 10.96 11.20 -8.79
CA ILE A 198 10.31 10.96 -10.08
C ILE A 198 8.86 11.47 -10.07
N THR A 199 8.38 11.91 -11.23
CA THR A 199 6.96 12.22 -11.42
C THR A 199 6.33 11.16 -12.29
N VAL A 200 5.22 10.59 -11.82
CA VAL A 200 4.51 9.52 -12.51
C VAL A 200 3.04 9.88 -12.71
N SER A 201 2.52 9.53 -13.86
CA SER A 201 1.12 9.76 -14.26
C SER A 201 0.48 8.43 -14.66
N PRO A 202 0.22 7.53 -13.69
CA PRO A 202 -0.46 6.28 -14.00
C PRO A 202 -1.91 6.59 -14.33
N GLY A 203 -2.51 5.84 -15.26
CA GLY A 203 -3.95 5.87 -15.46
C GLY A 203 -4.72 5.38 -14.20
N LEU A 204 -6.00 5.06 -14.39
CA LEU A 204 -6.78 4.41 -13.34
C LEU A 204 -6.51 2.90 -13.24
N ASP A 205 -5.76 2.35 -14.19
CA ASP A 205 -5.51 0.91 -14.33
C ASP A 205 -4.52 0.36 -13.30
N ARG A 206 -3.68 1.22 -12.70
CA ARG A 206 -2.68 0.73 -11.75
C ARG A 206 -2.28 1.77 -10.70
N ILE A 207 -1.78 1.26 -9.59
CA ILE A 207 -1.09 2.02 -8.55
C ILE A 207 0.42 1.93 -8.80
N PRO A 208 1.20 3.02 -8.71
CA PRO A 208 2.65 2.94 -8.81
C PRO A 208 3.24 2.07 -7.69
N VAL A 209 4.03 1.08 -8.09
CA VAL A 209 4.76 0.18 -7.20
C VAL A 209 6.17 0.03 -7.71
N TYR A 210 7.13 0.19 -6.83
CA TYR A 210 8.56 0.05 -7.13
C TYR A 210 9.18 -1.05 -6.28
N VAL A 211 10.16 -1.71 -6.85
CA VAL A 211 10.90 -2.77 -6.17
C VAL A 211 12.34 -2.33 -5.98
N LYS A 212 12.81 -2.45 -4.75
CA LYS A 212 14.22 -2.17 -4.39
C LYS A 212 15.16 -3.14 -5.12
N ASP A 213 16.32 -2.67 -5.51
CA ASP A 213 17.40 -3.47 -6.11
C ASP A 213 17.71 -4.72 -5.29
N GLY A 214 17.91 -5.85 -5.97
CA GLY A 214 18.06 -7.17 -5.35
C GLY A 214 16.75 -7.77 -4.84
N GLY A 215 15.62 -7.11 -5.07
CA GLY A 215 14.31 -7.55 -4.59
C GLY A 215 13.86 -8.87 -5.23
N ILE A 216 13.43 -9.81 -4.38
CA ILE A 216 12.86 -11.09 -4.79
C ILE A 216 11.38 -11.11 -4.40
N ILE A 217 10.52 -11.16 -5.41
CA ILE A 217 9.07 -11.13 -5.24
C ILE A 217 8.48 -12.47 -5.69
N PRO A 218 8.11 -13.35 -4.74
CA PRO A 218 7.38 -14.56 -5.05
C PRO A 218 5.92 -14.23 -5.35
N LEU A 219 5.40 -14.75 -6.44
CA LEU A 219 4.03 -14.56 -6.90
C LEU A 219 3.35 -15.90 -7.14
N TRP A 220 2.06 -15.97 -6.89
CA TRP A 220 1.20 -17.05 -7.38
C TRP A 220 0.62 -16.71 -8.76
N PRO A 221 0.10 -17.70 -9.51
CA PRO A 221 -0.79 -17.40 -10.63
C PRO A 221 -2.02 -16.64 -10.13
N ALA A 222 -2.66 -15.89 -11.01
CA ALA A 222 -3.93 -15.22 -10.69
C ALA A 222 -5.03 -16.27 -10.49
N ILE A 223 -5.30 -16.63 -9.24
CA ILE A 223 -6.33 -17.59 -8.83
C ILE A 223 -7.57 -16.86 -8.34
N THR A 224 -8.73 -17.45 -8.52
CA THR A 224 -10.01 -16.88 -8.07
C THR A 224 -10.40 -17.32 -6.67
N GLU A 225 -9.91 -18.48 -6.23
CA GLU A 225 -10.14 -19.03 -4.90
C GLU A 225 -8.95 -19.85 -4.43
N LEU A 226 -8.81 -19.97 -3.12
CA LEU A 226 -7.78 -20.80 -2.51
C LEU A 226 -8.31 -22.26 -2.42
N GLU A 227 -7.62 -23.15 -3.09
CA GLU A 227 -7.85 -24.59 -2.99
C GLU A 227 -6.75 -25.23 -2.13
N ASN A 228 -7.03 -26.40 -1.58
CA ASN A 228 -6.04 -27.19 -0.83
C ASN A 228 -5.09 -27.94 -1.79
N ARG A 229 -4.35 -27.17 -2.59
CA ARG A 229 -3.32 -27.65 -3.52
C ARG A 229 -2.10 -26.74 -3.51
N GLN A 230 -0.99 -27.27 -3.99
CA GLN A 230 0.20 -26.44 -4.22
C GLN A 230 0.03 -25.62 -5.50
N TYR A 231 0.34 -24.34 -5.41
CA TYR A 231 0.41 -23.44 -6.56
C TYR A 231 1.87 -23.24 -6.98
N PRO A 232 2.17 -23.23 -8.28
CA PRO A 232 3.52 -22.90 -8.75
C PRO A 232 3.87 -21.47 -8.34
N LEU A 233 5.12 -21.26 -7.92
CA LEU A 233 5.63 -19.92 -7.65
C LEU A 233 6.34 -19.37 -8.88
N GLU A 234 5.95 -18.18 -9.30
CA GLU A 234 6.76 -17.32 -10.14
C GLU A 234 7.67 -16.49 -9.22
N ILE A 235 8.96 -16.51 -9.49
CA ILE A 235 9.92 -15.68 -8.75
C ILE A 235 10.39 -14.57 -9.68
N ARG A 236 10.07 -13.32 -9.32
CA ARG A 236 10.62 -12.15 -10.00
C ARG A 236 11.80 -11.60 -9.21
N HIS A 237 12.91 -11.44 -9.87
CA HIS A 237 14.12 -10.80 -9.36
C HIS A 237 14.31 -9.45 -10.06
N TYR A 238 14.60 -8.43 -9.29
CA TYR A 238 14.79 -7.06 -9.75
C TYR A 238 16.23 -6.61 -9.42
N GLY A 239 17.03 -6.40 -10.48
CA GLY A 239 18.44 -6.06 -10.36
C GLY A 239 19.25 -6.44 -11.58
#